data_2c8c535b3d5de92fd3bf4c6ea11b4b5b
#
_entry.id   2c8c535b3d5de92fd3bf4c6ea11b4b5b
#
_cell.length_a   1.000
_cell.length_b   1.000
_cell.length_c   1.000
_cell.angle_alpha   90.00
_cell.angle_beta   90.00
_cell.angle_gamma   90.00
#
_symmetry.space_group_name_H-M   'P 1'
#
loop_
_entity.id
_entity.type
_entity.pdbx_description
1 polymer ?
#
loop_
_entity_poly.entity_id
_entity_poly.type
_entity_poly.pdbx_seq_one_letter_code
_entity_poly.pdbx_strand_id
1 'polypeptide(L)'
;NLAMQKVGARLWIPRIMISWGIVSMCMALVQNTTSLYIVRFLLGAAEAGFFPGVVLYLTWWIPSRYRARIIASFMVAIPLANFIGSPLSGLILSLDGWLGLRGWHLLFIIEGLPAVLLGIAAWFILRDRPHQASWLSSEQKQWLETTLETERNQQKSIGHQTTWQLLKHRQIWLMALIYAGASSAGTTISVWSPQLLKSFHLDNLETGLFNAIPYGLASVLMIVWGRHSDRTNERRWHTALTLFMIAAGVFAAFVSVS
;
A
#
# COMPACT_ATOMS: atom_id res chain seq x y z
N ASN A 1 -5.30 7.68 -12.81
CA ASN A 1 -6.75 7.78 -12.63
C ASN A 1 -7.52 8.10 -13.92
N LEU A 2 -7.03 9.01 -14.79
CA LEU A 2 -7.70 9.32 -16.09
C LEU A 2 -7.78 8.09 -17.01
N ALA A 3 -6.72 7.29 -17.08
CA ALA A 3 -6.70 6.06 -17.86
C ALA A 3 -7.72 5.04 -17.33
N MET A 4 -7.78 4.85 -16.02
CA MET A 4 -8.73 3.93 -15.38
C MET A 4 -10.20 4.36 -15.61
N GLN A 5 -10.51 5.66 -15.64
CA GLN A 5 -11.85 6.14 -15.97
C GLN A 5 -12.29 5.78 -17.39
N LYS A 6 -11.33 5.68 -18.33
CA LYS A 6 -11.59 5.32 -19.73
C LYS A 6 -11.62 3.80 -19.96
N VAL A 7 -10.72 3.07 -19.31
CA VAL A 7 -10.47 1.64 -19.57
C VAL A 7 -11.26 0.73 -18.62
N GLY A 8 -11.66 1.24 -17.45
CA GLY A 8 -12.31 0.50 -16.38
C GLY A 8 -11.31 -0.08 -15.38
N ALA A 9 -11.80 -0.36 -14.17
CA ALA A 9 -11.02 -0.92 -13.07
C ALA A 9 -10.66 -2.39 -13.33
N ARG A 10 -11.60 -3.13 -13.93
CA ARG A 10 -11.44 -4.55 -14.26
C ARG A 10 -10.23 -4.83 -15.14
N LEU A 11 -9.86 -3.91 -16.01
CA LEU A 11 -8.67 -4.04 -16.87
C LEU A 11 -7.46 -3.34 -16.27
N TRP A 12 -7.66 -2.19 -15.64
CA TRP A 12 -6.57 -1.34 -15.17
C TRP A 12 -5.84 -1.90 -13.96
N ILE A 13 -6.57 -2.35 -12.92
CA ILE A 13 -5.97 -2.88 -11.69
C ILE A 13 -5.22 -4.20 -11.95
N PRO A 14 -5.81 -5.22 -12.60
CA PRO A 14 -5.11 -6.45 -12.92
C PRO A 14 -3.87 -6.24 -13.80
N ARG A 15 -3.96 -5.35 -14.79
CA ARG A 15 -2.81 -5.00 -15.62
C ARG A 15 -1.64 -4.50 -14.79
N ILE A 16 -1.91 -3.58 -13.84
CA ILE A 16 -0.88 -3.06 -12.93
C ILE A 16 -0.28 -4.21 -12.10
N MET A 17 -1.11 -5.04 -11.48
CA MET A 17 -0.64 -6.17 -10.66
C MET A 17 0.23 -7.14 -11.46
N ILE A 18 -0.19 -7.50 -12.67
CA ILE A 18 0.56 -8.41 -13.53
C ILE A 18 1.87 -7.77 -13.98
N SER A 19 1.84 -6.54 -14.49
CA SER A 19 3.06 -5.84 -14.94
C SER A 19 4.03 -5.59 -13.80
N TRP A 20 3.53 -5.19 -12.62
CA TRP A 20 4.34 -5.00 -11.43
C TRP A 20 4.98 -6.32 -10.97
N GLY A 21 4.21 -7.40 -10.88
CA GLY A 21 4.73 -8.71 -10.49
C GLY A 21 5.79 -9.23 -11.46
N ILE A 22 5.57 -9.09 -12.79
CA ILE A 22 6.57 -9.49 -13.81
C ILE A 22 7.85 -8.64 -13.66
N VAL A 23 7.74 -7.32 -13.56
CA VAL A 23 8.91 -6.45 -13.41
C VAL A 23 9.64 -6.71 -12.08
N SER A 24 8.89 -7.03 -11.02
CA SER A 24 9.48 -7.47 -9.74
C SER A 24 10.31 -8.74 -9.93
N MET A 25 9.79 -9.76 -10.61
CA MET A 25 10.56 -10.97 -10.94
C MET A 25 11.78 -10.68 -11.81
N CYS A 26 11.70 -9.70 -12.73
CA CYS A 26 12.84 -9.28 -13.56
C CYS A 26 13.98 -8.67 -12.72
N MET A 27 13.75 -8.26 -11.47
CA MET A 27 14.84 -7.89 -10.56
C MET A 27 15.85 -9.02 -10.38
N ALA A 28 15.43 -10.29 -10.46
CA ALA A 28 16.34 -11.43 -10.41
C ALA A 28 17.33 -11.49 -11.58
N LEU A 29 17.10 -10.76 -12.66
CA LEU A 29 17.97 -10.70 -13.85
C LEU A 29 19.00 -9.56 -13.79
N VAL A 30 18.98 -8.77 -12.72
CA VAL A 30 19.88 -7.62 -12.56
C VAL A 30 21.31 -8.08 -12.34
N GLN A 31 22.24 -7.59 -13.16
CA GLN A 31 23.67 -7.94 -13.11
C GLN A 31 24.58 -6.76 -12.80
N ASN A 32 24.11 -5.54 -13.00
CA ASN A 32 24.91 -4.33 -12.81
C ASN A 32 24.03 -3.13 -12.40
N THR A 33 24.68 -2.03 -12.01
CA THR A 33 24.00 -0.82 -11.52
C THR A 33 23.03 -0.23 -12.54
N THR A 34 23.39 -0.25 -13.82
CA THR A 34 22.52 0.30 -14.89
C THR A 34 21.23 -0.53 -15.02
N SER A 35 21.36 -1.86 -15.08
CA SER A 35 20.18 -2.75 -15.12
C SER A 35 19.32 -2.60 -13.85
N LEU A 36 19.95 -2.40 -12.67
CA LEU A 36 19.22 -2.12 -11.43
C LEU A 36 18.36 -0.86 -11.55
N TYR A 37 18.93 0.24 -12.01
CA TYR A 37 18.18 1.49 -12.15
C TYR A 37 17.05 1.39 -13.17
N ILE A 38 17.29 0.72 -14.30
CA ILE A 38 16.26 0.52 -15.33
C ILE A 38 15.08 -0.28 -14.76
N VAL A 39 15.36 -1.43 -14.13
CA VAL A 39 14.28 -2.29 -13.61
C VAL A 39 13.57 -1.61 -12.43
N ARG A 40 14.26 -0.88 -11.55
CA ARG A 40 13.66 -0.08 -10.49
C ARG A 40 12.78 1.04 -11.02
N PHE A 41 13.19 1.73 -12.09
CA PHE A 41 12.36 2.73 -12.74
C PHE A 41 11.09 2.11 -13.33
N LEU A 42 11.22 1.00 -14.04
CA LEU A 42 10.07 0.28 -14.61
C LEU A 42 9.14 -0.25 -13.51
N LEU A 43 9.68 -0.73 -12.39
CA LEU A 43 8.92 -1.18 -11.25
C LEU A 43 8.07 -0.04 -10.67
N GLY A 44 8.68 1.11 -10.40
CA GLY A 44 7.96 2.29 -9.91
C GLY A 44 6.91 2.80 -10.91
N ALA A 45 7.20 2.78 -12.20
CA ALA A 45 6.25 3.16 -13.25
C ALA A 45 5.06 2.19 -13.34
N ALA A 46 5.31 0.87 -13.17
CA ALA A 46 4.27 -0.15 -13.16
C ALA A 46 3.37 -0.02 -11.93
N GLU A 47 3.93 0.29 -10.75
CA GLU A 47 3.21 0.40 -9.48
C GLU A 47 2.41 1.69 -9.32
N ALA A 48 2.87 2.80 -9.90
CA ALA A 48 2.41 4.17 -9.60
C ALA A 48 0.88 4.39 -9.69
N GLY A 49 0.17 3.60 -10.47
CA GLY A 49 -1.28 3.69 -10.64
C GLY A 49 -2.11 2.83 -9.68
N PHE A 50 -1.49 1.95 -8.88
CA PHE A 50 -2.22 0.94 -8.10
C PHE A 50 -3.05 1.57 -6.99
N PHE A 51 -2.41 2.21 -6.02
CA PHE A 51 -3.12 2.78 -4.87
C PHE A 51 -4.17 3.84 -5.25
N PRO A 52 -3.85 4.84 -6.10
CA PRO A 52 -4.87 5.77 -6.57
C PRO A 52 -6.00 5.09 -7.37
N GLY A 53 -5.67 4.01 -8.07
CA GLY A 53 -6.67 3.19 -8.77
C GLY A 53 -7.62 2.47 -7.83
N VAL A 54 -7.10 1.83 -6.79
CA VAL A 54 -7.92 1.18 -5.76
C VAL A 54 -8.82 2.19 -5.05
N VAL A 55 -8.28 3.35 -4.65
CA VAL A 55 -9.09 4.41 -4.01
C VAL A 55 -10.21 4.87 -4.94
N LEU A 56 -9.93 5.08 -6.22
CA LEU A 56 -10.96 5.44 -7.21
C LEU A 56 -11.99 4.32 -7.39
N TYR A 57 -11.56 3.06 -7.47
CA TYR A 57 -12.45 1.91 -7.55
C TYR A 57 -13.41 1.84 -6.37
N LEU A 58 -12.90 2.05 -5.15
CA LEU A 58 -13.74 2.09 -3.95
C LEU A 58 -14.79 3.21 -4.00
N THR A 59 -14.53 4.34 -4.69
CA THR A 59 -15.55 5.38 -4.88
C THR A 59 -16.69 4.95 -5.80
N TRP A 60 -16.50 3.93 -6.63
CA TRP A 60 -17.53 3.39 -7.52
C TRP A 60 -18.39 2.33 -6.87
N TRP A 61 -17.96 1.79 -5.73
CA TRP A 61 -18.62 0.68 -5.05
C TRP A 61 -19.11 1.05 -3.65
N ILE A 62 -18.45 1.97 -2.99
CA ILE A 62 -18.64 2.22 -1.57
C ILE A 62 -19.18 3.64 -1.36
N PRO A 63 -20.38 3.79 -0.75
CA PRO A 63 -20.90 5.08 -0.32
C PRO A 63 -19.92 5.82 0.60
N SER A 64 -19.89 7.15 0.53
CA SER A 64 -18.96 8.04 1.25
C SER A 64 -18.92 7.76 2.75
N ARG A 65 -20.07 7.43 3.34
CA ARG A 65 -20.23 7.09 4.77
C ARG A 65 -19.32 5.95 5.22
N TYR A 66 -19.06 4.95 4.36
CA TYR A 66 -18.30 3.75 4.71
C TYR A 66 -16.88 3.75 4.13
N ARG A 67 -16.60 4.63 3.18
CA ARG A 67 -15.36 4.65 2.39
C ARG A 67 -14.11 4.81 3.24
N ALA A 68 -14.13 5.74 4.20
CA ALA A 68 -12.98 5.98 5.08
C ALA A 68 -12.60 4.73 5.88
N ARG A 69 -13.59 3.99 6.40
CA ARG A 69 -13.37 2.77 7.16
C ARG A 69 -12.77 1.65 6.30
N ILE A 70 -13.24 1.51 5.05
CA ILE A 70 -12.73 0.49 4.13
C ILE A 70 -11.33 0.81 3.67
N ILE A 71 -11.03 2.08 3.37
CA ILE A 71 -9.66 2.53 3.05
C ILE A 71 -8.73 2.29 4.24
N ALA A 72 -9.16 2.61 5.46
CA ALA A 72 -8.37 2.34 6.66
C ALA A 72 -8.09 0.84 6.84
N SER A 73 -9.09 -0.03 6.61
CA SER A 73 -8.90 -1.49 6.64
C SER A 73 -7.93 -1.97 5.55
N PHE A 74 -7.98 -1.37 4.37
CA PHE A 74 -7.04 -1.65 3.29
C PHE A 74 -5.60 -1.23 3.66
N MET A 75 -5.43 -0.13 4.37
CA MET A 75 -4.12 0.34 4.83
C MET A 75 -3.47 -0.61 5.85
N VAL A 76 -4.24 -1.33 6.64
CA VAL A 76 -3.72 -2.36 7.59
C VAL A 76 -3.00 -3.49 6.83
N ALA A 77 -3.33 -3.72 5.56
CA ALA A 77 -2.64 -4.71 4.74
C ALA A 77 -1.13 -4.43 4.59
N ILE A 78 -0.70 -3.16 4.66
CA ILE A 78 0.71 -2.78 4.52
C ILE A 78 1.57 -3.36 5.66
N PRO A 79 1.32 -3.02 6.94
CA PRO A 79 2.10 -3.60 8.03
C PRO A 79 1.87 -5.11 8.17
N LEU A 80 0.68 -5.62 7.86
CA LEU A 80 0.41 -7.06 7.88
C LEU A 80 1.22 -7.82 6.82
N ALA A 81 1.35 -7.27 5.62
CA ALA A 81 2.21 -7.84 4.58
C ALA A 81 3.69 -7.86 4.98
N ASN A 82 4.18 -6.82 5.64
CA ASN A 82 5.55 -6.80 6.18
C ASN A 82 5.73 -7.79 7.35
N PHE A 83 4.71 -7.92 8.21
CA PHE A 83 4.73 -8.89 9.32
C PHE A 83 4.87 -10.34 8.83
N ILE A 84 4.13 -10.71 7.79
CA ILE A 84 4.17 -12.04 7.19
C ILE A 84 5.37 -12.17 6.24
N GLY A 85 5.64 -11.14 5.45
CA GLY A 85 6.67 -11.12 4.43
C GLY A 85 8.09 -11.17 5.00
N SER A 86 8.37 -10.47 6.11
CA SER A 86 9.73 -10.42 6.64
C SER A 86 10.28 -11.81 7.04
N PRO A 87 9.58 -12.67 7.79
CA PRO A 87 10.03 -14.03 8.07
C PRO A 87 10.12 -14.88 6.80
N LEU A 88 9.16 -14.72 5.88
CA LEU A 88 9.14 -15.44 4.62
C LEU A 88 10.35 -15.07 3.75
N SER A 89 10.66 -13.77 3.65
CA SER A 89 11.85 -13.27 2.95
C SER A 89 13.15 -13.81 3.58
N GLY A 90 13.20 -13.84 4.92
CA GLY A 90 14.33 -14.43 5.65
C GLY A 90 14.52 -15.91 5.32
N LEU A 91 13.41 -16.67 5.32
CA LEU A 91 13.44 -18.09 4.95
C LEU A 91 13.88 -18.29 3.50
N ILE A 92 13.35 -17.52 2.55
CA ILE A 92 13.74 -17.62 1.14
C ILE A 92 15.22 -17.29 0.94
N LEU A 93 15.71 -16.26 1.61
CA LEU A 93 17.14 -15.89 1.56
C LEU A 93 18.06 -16.97 2.13
N SER A 94 17.59 -17.81 3.04
CA SER A 94 18.33 -18.95 3.57
C SER A 94 18.46 -20.12 2.57
N LEU A 95 17.68 -20.12 1.49
CA LEU A 95 17.74 -21.10 0.40
C LEU A 95 18.83 -20.76 -0.65
N ASP A 96 19.88 -20.02 -0.26
CA ASP A 96 20.96 -19.63 -1.16
C ASP A 96 21.62 -20.86 -1.80
N GLY A 97 21.81 -20.83 -3.13
CA GLY A 97 22.31 -21.97 -3.91
C GLY A 97 21.26 -22.97 -4.38
N TRP A 98 20.01 -22.88 -3.90
CA TRP A 98 18.93 -23.76 -4.39
C TRP A 98 18.62 -23.48 -5.87
N LEU A 99 18.51 -24.53 -6.68
CA LEU A 99 18.40 -24.46 -8.15
C LEU A 99 19.55 -23.69 -8.84
N GLY A 100 20.70 -23.55 -8.21
CA GLY A 100 21.83 -22.77 -8.74
C GLY A 100 21.63 -21.26 -8.68
N LEU A 101 20.59 -20.78 -7.99
CA LEU A 101 20.25 -19.37 -7.83
C LEU A 101 20.69 -18.86 -6.46
N ARG A 102 21.04 -17.58 -6.39
CA ARG A 102 21.28 -16.91 -5.10
C ARG A 102 19.94 -16.63 -4.43
N GLY A 103 19.89 -16.63 -3.10
CA GLY A 103 18.68 -16.42 -2.33
C GLY A 103 17.87 -15.17 -2.72
N TRP A 104 18.54 -14.07 -3.09
CA TRP A 104 17.86 -12.85 -3.52
C TRP A 104 17.17 -12.97 -4.90
N HIS A 105 17.64 -13.84 -5.82
CA HIS A 105 16.92 -14.14 -7.06
C HIS A 105 15.61 -14.86 -6.75
N LEU A 106 15.70 -15.86 -5.85
CA LEU A 106 14.52 -16.61 -5.39
C LEU A 106 13.51 -15.68 -4.72
N LEU A 107 13.99 -14.72 -3.92
CA LEU A 107 13.14 -13.74 -3.25
C LEU A 107 12.26 -12.99 -4.25
N PHE A 108 12.86 -12.36 -5.25
CA PHE A 108 12.10 -11.59 -6.24
C PHE A 108 11.15 -12.46 -7.08
N ILE A 109 11.55 -13.68 -7.41
CA ILE A 109 10.70 -14.62 -8.17
C ILE A 109 9.51 -15.07 -7.32
N ILE A 110 9.75 -15.52 -6.09
CA ILE A 110 8.71 -16.07 -5.22
C ILE A 110 7.75 -14.98 -4.73
N GLU A 111 8.24 -13.79 -4.40
CA GLU A 111 7.39 -12.68 -3.94
C GLU A 111 6.68 -11.96 -5.10
N GLY A 112 7.24 -11.97 -6.32
CA GLY A 112 6.58 -11.40 -7.49
C GLY A 112 5.47 -12.27 -8.06
N LEU A 113 5.59 -13.59 -7.93
CA LEU A 113 4.63 -14.55 -8.47
C LEU A 113 3.20 -14.37 -7.94
N PRO A 114 2.95 -14.23 -6.62
CA PRO A 114 1.62 -13.97 -6.08
C PRO A 114 0.94 -12.74 -6.68
N ALA A 115 1.68 -11.66 -6.96
CA ALA A 115 1.12 -10.46 -7.57
C ALA A 115 0.60 -10.74 -8.99
N VAL A 116 1.32 -11.54 -9.78
CA VAL A 116 0.88 -11.97 -11.11
C VAL A 116 -0.36 -12.85 -11.02
N LEU A 117 -0.33 -13.87 -10.15
CA LEU A 117 -1.46 -14.80 -9.99
C LEU A 117 -2.72 -14.10 -9.51
N LEU A 118 -2.59 -13.23 -8.49
CA LEU A 118 -3.70 -12.42 -8.00
C LEU A 118 -4.18 -11.39 -9.04
N GLY A 119 -3.27 -10.84 -9.84
CA GLY A 119 -3.63 -9.99 -10.98
C GLY A 119 -4.47 -10.73 -12.02
N ILE A 120 -4.09 -11.96 -12.37
CA ILE A 120 -4.88 -12.81 -13.27
C ILE A 120 -6.24 -13.13 -12.63
N ALA A 121 -6.28 -13.54 -11.38
CA ALA A 121 -7.53 -13.80 -10.67
C ALA A 121 -8.44 -12.56 -10.61
N ALA A 122 -7.86 -11.39 -10.32
CA ALA A 122 -8.59 -10.12 -10.28
C ALA A 122 -9.25 -9.78 -11.64
N TRP A 123 -8.62 -10.15 -12.75
CA TRP A 123 -9.21 -9.96 -14.10
C TRP A 123 -10.57 -10.65 -14.26
N PHE A 124 -10.74 -11.82 -13.65
CA PHE A 124 -11.98 -12.57 -13.71
C PHE A 124 -12.99 -12.16 -12.63
N ILE A 125 -12.51 -11.72 -11.46
CA ILE A 125 -13.33 -11.44 -10.29
C ILE A 125 -13.84 -10.00 -10.30
N LEU A 126 -12.99 -9.01 -10.65
CA LEU A 126 -13.35 -7.60 -10.57
C LEU A 126 -14.46 -7.24 -11.58
N ARG A 127 -15.36 -6.37 -11.13
CA ARG A 127 -16.41 -5.75 -11.95
C ARG A 127 -16.27 -4.23 -11.86
N ASP A 128 -16.54 -3.53 -12.95
CA ASP A 128 -16.38 -2.07 -12.98
C ASP A 128 -17.47 -1.35 -12.20
N ARG A 129 -18.68 -1.89 -12.20
CA ARG A 129 -19.85 -1.23 -11.61
C ARG A 129 -20.75 -2.21 -10.86
N PRO A 130 -21.52 -1.74 -9.85
CA PRO A 130 -22.42 -2.58 -9.07
C PRO A 130 -23.47 -3.35 -9.87
N HIS A 131 -24.00 -2.78 -10.96
CA HIS A 131 -24.99 -3.46 -11.80
C HIS A 131 -24.43 -4.75 -12.46
N GLN A 132 -23.11 -4.83 -12.67
CA GLN A 132 -22.45 -5.98 -13.26
C GLN A 132 -22.22 -7.12 -12.25
N ALA A 133 -22.45 -6.89 -10.96
CA ALA A 133 -22.23 -7.86 -9.90
C ALA A 133 -23.35 -8.92 -9.89
N SER A 134 -23.00 -10.19 -10.10
CA SER A 134 -23.96 -11.30 -10.07
C SER A 134 -24.39 -11.70 -8.65
N TRP A 135 -23.58 -11.33 -7.64
CA TRP A 135 -23.79 -11.67 -6.23
C TRP A 135 -24.69 -10.68 -5.48
N LEU A 136 -25.08 -9.55 -6.08
CA LEU A 136 -25.99 -8.58 -5.50
C LEU A 136 -27.42 -8.82 -6.00
N SER A 137 -28.42 -8.69 -5.09
CA SER A 137 -29.83 -8.70 -5.48
C SER A 137 -30.18 -7.44 -6.28
N SER A 138 -31.29 -7.48 -7.02
CA SER A 138 -31.75 -6.33 -7.81
C SER A 138 -32.01 -5.09 -6.93
N GLU A 139 -32.57 -5.29 -5.74
CA GLU A 139 -32.81 -4.21 -4.77
C GLU A 139 -31.51 -3.60 -4.25
N GLN A 140 -30.52 -4.45 -3.92
CA GLN A 140 -29.19 -4.00 -3.47
C GLN A 140 -28.46 -3.18 -4.55
N LYS A 141 -28.54 -3.64 -5.80
CA LYS A 141 -27.97 -2.90 -6.94
C LYS A 141 -28.62 -1.52 -7.08
N GLN A 142 -29.94 -1.48 -7.11
CA GLN A 142 -30.68 -0.24 -7.27
C GLN A 142 -30.40 0.74 -6.13
N TRP A 143 -30.44 0.27 -4.88
CA TRP A 143 -30.11 1.10 -3.72
C TRP A 143 -28.70 1.69 -3.82
N LEU A 144 -27.72 0.84 -4.17
CA LEU A 144 -26.32 1.24 -4.25
C LEU A 144 -26.09 2.27 -5.38
N GLU A 145 -26.66 2.04 -6.55
CA GLU A 145 -26.55 2.95 -7.69
C GLU A 145 -27.22 4.30 -7.39
N THR A 146 -28.43 4.29 -6.85
CA THR A 146 -29.14 5.52 -6.47
C THR A 146 -28.33 6.32 -5.44
N THR A 147 -27.78 5.65 -4.43
CA THR A 147 -26.95 6.30 -3.40
C THR A 147 -25.69 6.92 -4.00
N LEU A 148 -24.96 6.18 -4.83
CA LEU A 148 -23.74 6.66 -5.46
C LEU A 148 -23.98 7.78 -6.48
N GLU A 149 -25.08 7.73 -7.21
CA GLU A 149 -25.50 8.80 -8.14
C GLU A 149 -25.85 10.08 -7.39
N THR A 150 -26.59 9.95 -6.30
CA THR A 150 -26.95 11.11 -5.45
C THR A 150 -25.67 11.79 -4.92
N GLU A 151 -24.73 11.02 -4.38
CA GLU A 151 -23.44 11.55 -3.91
C GLU A 151 -22.65 12.23 -5.04
N ARG A 152 -22.61 11.62 -6.22
CA ARG A 152 -21.92 12.18 -7.38
C ARG A 152 -22.53 13.51 -7.84
N ASN A 153 -23.86 13.60 -7.84
CA ASN A 153 -24.57 14.81 -8.23
C ASN A 153 -24.36 15.93 -7.22
N GLN A 154 -24.36 15.61 -5.93
CA GLN A 154 -24.00 16.57 -4.87
C GLN A 154 -22.58 17.09 -5.02
N GLN A 155 -21.62 16.23 -5.34
CA GLN A 155 -20.23 16.65 -5.58
C GLN A 155 -20.09 17.54 -6.81
N LYS A 156 -20.83 17.27 -7.88
CA LYS A 156 -20.81 18.12 -9.09
C LYS A 156 -21.36 19.52 -8.82
N SER A 157 -22.35 19.65 -7.94
CA SER A 157 -22.95 20.94 -7.58
C SER A 157 -22.01 21.86 -6.78
N ILE A 158 -21.01 21.31 -6.10
CA ILE A 158 -19.99 22.07 -5.33
C ILE A 158 -18.96 22.74 -6.25
N GLY A 159 -18.97 22.41 -7.55
CA GLY A 159 -18.07 22.98 -8.56
C GLY A 159 -16.73 22.25 -8.65
N HIS A 160 -16.19 22.18 -9.86
CA HIS A 160 -14.87 21.62 -10.11
C HIS A 160 -13.79 22.67 -9.78
N GLN A 161 -13.13 22.52 -8.64
CA GLN A 161 -11.91 23.28 -8.41
C GLN A 161 -10.80 22.76 -9.33
N THR A 162 -10.16 23.67 -10.06
CA THR A 162 -9.03 23.34 -10.90
C THR A 162 -7.83 22.91 -10.01
N THR A 163 -7.00 21.98 -10.49
CA THR A 163 -5.79 21.52 -9.77
C THR A 163 -4.92 22.69 -9.27
N TRP A 164 -4.82 23.76 -10.06
CA TRP A 164 -4.08 24.98 -9.68
C TRP A 164 -4.73 25.74 -8.52
N GLN A 165 -6.05 25.73 -8.39
CA GLN A 165 -6.74 26.33 -7.25
C GLN A 165 -6.51 25.52 -5.98
N LEU A 166 -6.53 24.18 -6.10
CA LEU A 166 -6.25 23.30 -4.98
C LEU A 166 -4.82 23.49 -4.45
N LEU A 167 -3.81 23.63 -5.33
CA LEU A 167 -2.42 23.86 -4.94
C LEU A 167 -2.20 25.21 -4.23
N LYS A 168 -3.10 26.17 -4.33
CA LYS A 168 -3.05 27.44 -3.59
C LYS A 168 -3.53 27.32 -2.13
N HIS A 169 -4.22 26.24 -1.76
CA HIS A 169 -4.70 26.06 -0.40
C HIS A 169 -3.59 25.59 0.54
N ARG A 170 -3.31 26.40 1.57
CA ARG A 170 -2.32 26.09 2.61
C ARG A 170 -2.54 24.73 3.26
N GLN A 171 -3.78 24.32 3.43
CA GLN A 171 -4.14 23.03 4.04
C GLN A 171 -3.61 21.84 3.26
N ILE A 172 -3.57 21.92 1.91
CA ILE A 172 -3.03 20.85 1.06
C ILE A 172 -1.53 20.69 1.30
N TRP A 173 -0.79 21.78 1.39
CA TRP A 173 0.65 21.75 1.68
C TRP A 173 0.96 21.22 3.08
N LEU A 174 0.15 21.59 4.08
CA LEU A 174 0.29 21.04 5.42
C LEU A 174 0.05 19.53 5.45
N MET A 175 -1.01 19.07 4.77
CA MET A 175 -1.28 17.62 4.64
C MET A 175 -0.19 16.89 3.87
N ALA A 176 0.32 17.48 2.80
CA ALA A 176 1.43 16.93 2.02
C ALA A 176 2.71 16.82 2.87
N LEU A 177 3.01 17.83 3.70
CA LEU A 177 4.17 17.82 4.60
C LEU A 177 4.03 16.73 5.68
N ILE A 178 2.85 16.62 6.30
CA ILE A 178 2.55 15.55 7.27
C ILE A 178 2.75 14.18 6.63
N TYR A 179 2.18 13.96 5.45
CA TYR A 179 2.30 12.70 4.73
C TYR A 179 3.76 12.40 4.33
N ALA A 180 4.49 13.41 3.85
CA ALA A 180 5.89 13.27 3.49
C ALA A 180 6.76 12.87 4.70
N GLY A 181 6.55 13.51 5.86
CA GLY A 181 7.27 13.16 7.09
C GLY A 181 6.99 11.72 7.55
N ALA A 182 5.72 11.32 7.58
CA ALA A 182 5.34 9.96 7.95
C ALA A 182 5.89 8.91 6.96
N SER A 183 5.79 9.18 5.66
CA SER A 183 6.30 8.29 4.60
C SER A 183 7.82 8.16 4.65
N SER A 184 8.55 9.27 4.88
CA SER A 184 10.01 9.24 4.99
C SER A 184 10.47 8.39 6.17
N ALA A 185 9.83 8.53 7.35
CA ALA A 185 10.14 7.71 8.51
C ALA A 185 9.86 6.23 8.23
N GLY A 186 8.69 5.90 7.66
CA GLY A 186 8.33 4.52 7.30
C GLY A 186 9.32 3.90 6.31
N THR A 187 9.70 4.63 5.26
CA THR A 187 10.69 4.16 4.27
C THR A 187 12.06 3.96 4.91
N THR A 188 12.50 4.88 5.75
CA THR A 188 13.78 4.76 6.47
C THR A 188 13.81 3.48 7.32
N ILE A 189 12.76 3.24 8.12
CA ILE A 189 12.67 2.04 8.95
C ILE A 189 12.66 0.78 8.06
N SER A 190 11.88 0.74 6.98
CA SER A 190 11.77 -0.44 6.14
C SER A 190 13.09 -0.80 5.43
N VAL A 191 13.91 0.18 5.07
CA VAL A 191 15.20 -0.03 4.40
C VAL A 191 16.32 -0.36 5.39
N TRP A 192 16.39 0.35 6.52
CA TRP A 192 17.51 0.26 7.43
C TRP A 192 17.33 -0.77 8.55
N SER A 193 16.09 -1.09 8.96
CA SER A 193 15.84 -2.04 10.04
C SER A 193 16.47 -3.43 9.79
N PRO A 194 16.33 -4.06 8.61
CA PRO A 194 16.98 -5.35 8.36
C PRO A 194 18.50 -5.27 8.39
N GLN A 195 19.09 -4.15 7.94
CA GLN A 195 20.55 -3.95 7.96
C GLN A 195 21.07 -3.78 9.38
N LEU A 196 20.35 -3.00 10.21
CA LEU A 196 20.66 -2.84 11.61
C LEU A 196 20.57 -4.18 12.36
N LEU A 197 19.52 -4.97 12.13
CA LEU A 197 19.38 -6.29 12.73
C LEU A 197 20.54 -7.23 12.33
N LYS A 198 20.98 -7.19 11.08
CA LYS A 198 22.13 -7.96 10.62
C LYS A 198 23.45 -7.57 11.28
N SER A 199 23.60 -6.33 11.75
CA SER A 199 24.81 -5.92 12.49
C SER A 199 24.97 -6.63 13.84
N PHE A 200 23.90 -7.23 14.38
CA PHE A 200 23.92 -8.09 15.56
C PHE A 200 24.28 -9.56 15.24
N HIS A 201 24.81 -9.83 14.05
CA HIS A 201 25.20 -11.17 13.58
C HIS A 201 24.05 -12.18 13.47
N LEU A 202 22.80 -11.69 13.36
CA LEU A 202 21.63 -12.52 13.14
C LEU A 202 21.65 -13.15 11.74
N ASP A 203 21.19 -14.37 11.64
CA ASP A 203 21.01 -15.03 10.34
C ASP A 203 19.83 -14.41 9.55
N ASN A 204 19.57 -14.89 8.33
CA ASN A 204 18.51 -14.34 7.49
C ASN A 204 17.11 -14.56 8.08
N LEU A 205 16.86 -15.74 8.66
CA LEU A 205 15.57 -16.08 9.23
C LEU A 205 15.33 -15.31 10.53
N GLU A 206 16.32 -15.25 11.40
CA GLU A 206 16.27 -14.48 12.65
C GLU A 206 16.04 -12.99 12.36
N THR A 207 16.79 -12.44 11.39
CA THR A 207 16.57 -11.06 10.94
C THR A 207 15.15 -10.82 10.48
N GLY A 208 14.59 -11.76 9.70
CA GLY A 208 13.19 -11.68 9.25
C GLY A 208 12.18 -11.74 10.40
N LEU A 209 12.39 -12.64 11.35
CA LEU A 209 11.51 -12.80 12.53
C LEU A 209 11.54 -11.55 13.44
N PHE A 210 12.73 -11.04 13.77
CA PHE A 210 12.84 -9.82 14.57
C PHE A 210 12.27 -8.60 13.84
N ASN A 211 12.51 -8.49 12.53
CA ASN A 211 11.96 -7.41 11.73
C ASN A 211 10.41 -7.45 11.63
N ALA A 212 9.79 -8.62 11.77
CA ALA A 212 8.33 -8.76 11.76
C ALA A 212 7.66 -8.17 13.00
N ILE A 213 8.31 -8.22 14.18
CA ILE A 213 7.71 -7.81 15.47
C ILE A 213 7.11 -6.40 15.43
N PRO A 214 7.84 -5.34 15.04
CA PRO A 214 7.29 -3.99 14.98
C PRO A 214 6.12 -3.87 13.99
N TYR A 215 6.12 -4.60 12.88
CA TYR A 215 5.03 -4.58 11.91
C TYR A 215 3.78 -5.30 12.42
N GLY A 216 3.95 -6.42 13.14
CA GLY A 216 2.85 -7.10 13.81
C GLY A 216 2.18 -6.20 14.86
N LEU A 217 2.99 -5.55 15.70
CA LEU A 217 2.52 -4.59 16.69
C LEU A 217 1.81 -3.40 16.02
N ALA A 218 2.40 -2.84 14.95
CA ALA A 218 1.82 -1.76 14.18
C ALA A 218 0.45 -2.14 13.58
N SER A 219 0.29 -3.37 13.08
CA SER A 219 -0.98 -3.87 12.54
C SER A 219 -2.10 -3.85 13.58
N VAL A 220 -1.80 -4.31 14.80
CA VAL A 220 -2.76 -4.33 15.92
C VAL A 220 -3.06 -2.90 16.38
N LEU A 221 -2.02 -2.10 16.60
CA LEU A 221 -2.16 -0.71 17.07
C LEU A 221 -2.92 0.15 16.06
N MET A 222 -2.71 -0.04 14.77
CA MET A 222 -3.43 0.69 13.73
C MET A 222 -4.94 0.43 13.78
N ILE A 223 -5.35 -0.80 14.06
CA ILE A 223 -6.78 -1.15 14.21
C ILE A 223 -7.35 -0.53 15.49
N VAL A 224 -6.65 -0.68 16.61
CA VAL A 224 -7.11 -0.17 17.92
C VAL A 224 -7.19 1.35 17.91
N TRP A 225 -6.14 2.00 17.41
CA TRP A 225 -6.04 3.46 17.32
C TRP A 225 -7.08 4.07 16.38
N GLY A 226 -7.27 3.43 15.21
CA GLY A 226 -8.31 3.85 14.27
C GLY A 226 -9.72 3.74 14.87
N ARG A 227 -10.03 2.62 15.54
CA ARG A 227 -11.31 2.45 16.22
C ARG A 227 -11.54 3.46 17.35
N HIS A 228 -10.49 3.78 18.11
CA HIS A 228 -10.56 4.77 19.17
C HIS A 228 -10.81 6.17 18.60
N SER A 229 -10.08 6.56 17.56
CA SER A 229 -10.27 7.83 16.86
C SER A 229 -11.68 7.97 16.27
N ASP A 230 -12.23 6.89 15.69
CA ASP A 230 -13.60 6.88 15.16
C ASP A 230 -14.66 7.00 16.26
N ARG A 231 -14.45 6.37 17.43
CA ARG A 231 -15.38 6.45 18.57
C ARG A 231 -15.40 7.82 19.23
N THR A 232 -14.23 8.45 19.35
CA THR A 232 -14.08 9.77 19.98
C THR A 232 -14.37 10.91 19.00
N ASN A 233 -14.51 10.60 17.70
CA ASN A 233 -14.60 11.57 16.58
C ASN A 233 -13.51 12.64 16.63
N GLU A 234 -12.35 12.30 17.22
CA GLU A 234 -11.20 13.18 17.40
C GLU A 234 -10.05 12.65 16.55
N ARG A 235 -9.61 13.43 15.56
CA ARG A 235 -8.57 13.04 14.60
C ARG A 235 -7.27 13.82 14.77
N ARG A 236 -7.35 15.03 15.29
CA ARG A 236 -6.18 15.92 15.38
C ARG A 236 -5.14 15.41 16.36
N TRP A 237 -5.57 15.10 17.58
CA TRP A 237 -4.69 14.59 18.62
C TRP A 237 -4.17 13.18 18.33
N HIS A 238 -5.01 12.33 17.71
CA HIS A 238 -4.58 11.00 17.27
C HIS A 238 -3.46 11.08 16.24
N THR A 239 -3.56 12.01 15.27
CA THR A 239 -2.51 12.23 14.27
C THR A 239 -1.27 12.88 14.91
N ALA A 240 -1.44 13.90 15.74
CA ALA A 240 -0.33 14.60 16.37
C ALA A 240 0.49 13.67 17.30
N LEU A 241 -0.19 12.84 18.10
CA LEU A 241 0.47 11.92 19.00
C LEU A 241 1.25 10.83 18.25
N THR A 242 0.71 10.27 17.16
CA THR A 242 1.45 9.31 16.32
C THR A 242 2.68 9.92 15.69
N LEU A 243 2.61 11.16 15.20
CA LEU A 243 3.77 11.87 14.65
C LEU A 243 4.82 12.17 15.72
N PHE A 244 4.38 12.55 16.91
CA PHE A 244 5.27 12.76 18.04
C PHE A 244 5.97 11.47 18.47
N MET A 245 5.25 10.34 18.52
CA MET A 245 5.83 9.03 18.81
C MET A 245 6.87 8.61 17.77
N ILE A 246 6.61 8.87 16.48
CA ILE A 246 7.59 8.62 15.40
C ILE A 246 8.85 9.46 15.65
N ALA A 247 8.70 10.75 15.90
CA ALA A 247 9.82 11.66 16.14
C ALA A 247 10.63 11.25 17.38
N ALA A 248 9.96 10.91 18.48
CA ALA A 248 10.58 10.46 19.72
C ALA A 248 11.33 9.11 19.51
N GLY A 249 10.73 8.16 18.77
CA GLY A 249 11.37 6.88 18.48
C GLY A 249 12.62 7.04 17.62
N VAL A 250 12.58 7.87 16.57
CA VAL A 250 13.74 8.15 15.73
C VAL A 250 14.84 8.86 16.53
N PHE A 251 14.47 9.82 17.37
CA PHE A 251 15.42 10.52 18.25
C PHE A 251 16.07 9.57 19.26
N ALA A 252 15.28 8.71 19.92
CA ALA A 252 15.81 7.71 20.84
C ALA A 252 16.78 6.74 20.14
N ALA A 253 16.44 6.29 18.93
CA ALA A 253 17.33 5.43 18.14
C ALA A 253 18.64 6.15 17.78
N PHE A 254 18.59 7.45 17.44
CA PHE A 254 19.78 8.25 17.17
C PHE A 254 20.70 8.36 18.39
N VAL A 255 20.14 8.66 19.56
CA VAL A 255 20.91 8.80 20.81
C VAL A 255 21.47 7.45 21.30
N SER A 256 20.81 6.33 21.00
CA SER A 256 21.29 5.00 21.42
C SER A 256 22.48 4.49 20.60
N VAL A 257 22.76 5.06 19.43
CA VAL A 257 23.83 4.67 18.51
C VAL A 257 25.03 5.62 18.59
N SER A 258 24.84 6.84 19.15
CA SER A 258 25.90 7.83 19.40
C SER A 258 26.61 7.56 20.73
#